data_c1b966c179df9461af073a8ee86ad5ad
#
_entry.id   c1b966c179df9461af073a8ee86ad5ad
#
_cell.length_a   1.000
_cell.length_b   1.000
_cell.length_c   1.000
_cell.angle_alpha   90.00
_cell.angle_beta   90.00
_cell.angle_gamma   90.00
#
_symmetry.space_group_name_H-M   'P 1'
#
loop_
_entity.id
_entity.type
_entity.pdbx_description
1 polymer ?
#
loop_
_entity_poly.entity_id
_entity_poly.type
_entity_poly.pdbx_seq_one_letter_code
_entity_poly.pdbx_strand_id
1 'polypeptide(L)'
;MGEEFLMRDQVVVFITILICSVAWGQTPGTSSNGAPPTGQQSMPGMDMSGTSGHDMSKMRMKDMPMDADKDDSDASAHVMKSMEGHMDMGPHMKMTALRPHNPDDNKRAQQVAEEARKASEKYMDYRTALADGYKIFLPNVPQKMYHFTNYGYAMEAAFKFNPEHPTSLLYEKHGDDYKLIGVMYTAPKRFTEDQLAERIPLSVAQWHEHVNFCAPPAGEGKEDKRKEMLGPHAQFGLRGSITTKEACDAAGGTFHPVIFNWMVHVYPFEKDQGSIWSVERQHGDTD
;
A
#
# COMPACT_ATOMS: atom_id res chain seq x y z
N MET A 1 37.64 13.86 -6.76
CA MET A 1 37.20 14.58 -5.55
C MET A 1 36.04 15.53 -5.88
N GLY A 2 34.96 15.05 -6.51
CA GLY A 2 33.85 15.89 -6.98
C GLY A 2 32.46 15.27 -6.90
N GLU A 3 32.31 14.00 -6.51
CA GLU A 3 31.01 13.31 -6.51
C GLU A 3 30.42 13.04 -5.12
N GLU A 4 31.12 13.32 -4.05
CA GLU A 4 30.63 13.07 -2.69
C GLU A 4 29.65 14.15 -2.16
N PHE A 5 29.54 15.29 -2.81
CA PHE A 5 28.74 16.41 -2.29
C PHE A 5 27.25 16.34 -2.69
N LEU A 6 26.92 15.63 -3.76
CA LEU A 6 25.53 15.54 -4.28
C LEU A 6 24.63 14.53 -3.55
N MET A 7 25.20 13.58 -2.82
CA MET A 7 24.41 12.52 -2.16
C MET A 7 23.93 12.88 -0.74
N ARG A 8 24.53 13.90 -0.15
CA ARG A 8 24.14 14.34 1.22
C ARG A 8 22.84 15.15 1.21
N ASP A 9 22.56 15.84 0.13
CA ASP A 9 21.36 16.66 -0.01
C ASP A 9 20.12 15.88 -0.46
N GLN A 10 20.31 14.76 -1.16
CA GLN A 10 19.17 14.00 -1.69
C GLN A 10 18.37 13.28 -0.60
N VAL A 11 19.00 12.76 0.44
CA VAL A 11 18.30 12.06 1.54
C VAL A 11 17.64 13.08 2.49
N VAL A 12 18.25 14.24 2.69
CA VAL A 12 17.71 15.30 3.57
C VAL A 12 16.57 16.05 2.88
N VAL A 13 16.65 16.30 1.58
CA VAL A 13 15.60 16.98 0.80
C VAL A 13 14.30 16.16 0.74
N PHE A 14 14.38 14.83 0.74
CA PHE A 14 13.18 13.99 0.71
C PHE A 14 12.40 13.97 2.04
N ILE A 15 13.09 14.14 3.16
CA ILE A 15 12.41 14.25 4.47
C ILE A 15 11.85 15.67 4.66
N THR A 16 12.48 16.69 4.10
CA THR A 16 12.09 18.09 4.31
C THR A 16 10.91 18.55 3.45
N ILE A 17 10.74 18.01 2.23
CA ILE A 17 9.61 18.34 1.35
C ILE A 17 8.28 17.79 1.88
N LEU A 18 8.32 16.76 2.73
CA LEU A 18 7.11 16.18 3.34
C LEU A 18 6.58 16.98 4.55
N ILE A 19 7.33 17.97 5.07
CA ILE A 19 6.99 18.71 6.31
C ILE A 19 6.47 20.12 6.05
N CYS A 20 6.62 20.67 4.85
CA CYS A 20 6.29 22.08 4.55
C CYS A 20 4.90 22.35 3.99
N SER A 21 3.87 21.65 4.41
CA SER A 21 2.50 21.93 3.94
C SER A 21 1.46 21.95 5.06
N VAL A 22 1.71 22.62 6.19
CA VAL A 22 0.62 23.09 7.05
C VAL A 22 1.10 24.29 7.88
N ALA A 23 1.01 25.47 7.35
CA ALA A 23 0.96 26.70 8.16
C ALA A 23 0.33 27.83 7.35
N TRP A 24 -0.99 27.87 7.27
CA TRP A 24 -1.72 29.11 7.00
C TRP A 24 -3.11 29.04 7.64
N GLY A 25 -3.37 29.99 8.53
CA GLY A 25 -4.69 30.48 8.86
C GLY A 25 -5.29 30.08 10.20
N GLN A 26 -4.84 30.68 11.30
CA GLN A 26 -5.68 30.87 12.48
C GLN A 26 -6.06 32.36 12.59
N THR A 27 -7.34 32.65 12.38
CA THR A 27 -7.95 33.88 12.86
C THR A 27 -8.68 33.59 14.18
N PRO A 28 -8.58 34.44 15.20
CA PRO A 28 -9.25 34.23 16.46
C PRO A 28 -10.71 34.70 16.38
N GLY A 29 -11.63 33.79 16.60
CA GLY A 29 -13.09 34.04 16.71
C GLY A 29 -13.59 33.71 18.11
N THR A 30 -14.15 34.70 18.71
CA THR A 30 -14.75 34.88 20.03
C THR A 30 -15.61 33.76 20.59
N SER A 31 -15.41 33.55 21.87
CA SER A 31 -16.21 32.81 22.85
C SER A 31 -17.70 33.18 22.86
N SER A 32 -18.60 32.19 22.90
CA SER A 32 -19.91 32.33 23.56
C SER A 32 -20.32 30.99 24.19
N ASN A 33 -20.52 31.06 25.48
CA ASN A 33 -21.03 30.01 26.37
C ASN A 33 -22.46 29.61 26.00
N GLY A 34 -22.73 28.31 25.94
CA GLY A 34 -24.05 27.73 25.87
C GLY A 34 -24.06 26.32 26.46
N ALA A 35 -24.75 26.16 27.61
CA ALA A 35 -24.91 24.90 28.33
C ALA A 35 -25.77 23.89 27.57
N PRO A 36 -25.59 22.57 27.81
CA PRO A 36 -26.33 21.50 27.13
C PRO A 36 -27.70 21.26 27.79
N PRO A 37 -28.71 20.90 27.02
CA PRO A 37 -29.96 20.35 27.60
C PRO A 37 -29.82 18.82 27.74
N THR A 38 -30.05 18.37 28.96
CA THR A 38 -30.39 17.01 29.33
C THR A 38 -31.73 16.60 28.70
N GLY A 39 -31.72 15.53 27.94
CA GLY A 39 -32.93 14.87 27.44
C GLY A 39 -32.72 13.38 27.35
N GLN A 40 -33.01 12.67 28.44
CA GLN A 40 -33.22 11.22 28.44
C GLN A 40 -34.50 10.91 27.68
N GLN A 41 -34.38 10.16 26.58
CA GLN A 41 -35.52 9.41 26.03
C GLN A 41 -35.24 7.92 26.19
N SER A 42 -36.01 7.30 27.07
CA SER A 42 -36.12 5.87 27.29
C SER A 42 -36.77 5.19 26.08
N MET A 43 -36.13 4.19 25.53
CA MET A 43 -36.68 3.27 24.54
C MET A 43 -37.41 2.13 25.23
N PRO A 44 -38.59 1.68 24.72
CA PRO A 44 -39.35 0.56 25.32
C PRO A 44 -38.66 -0.78 25.05
N GLY A 45 -38.77 -1.67 26.06
CA GLY A 45 -38.12 -2.98 26.03
C GLY A 45 -38.63 -3.89 24.93
N MET A 46 -37.66 -4.58 24.27
CA MET A 46 -37.91 -5.79 23.52
C MET A 46 -37.61 -7.00 24.39
N ASP A 47 -38.68 -7.72 24.68
CA ASP A 47 -38.67 -9.00 25.36
C ASP A 47 -38.06 -10.07 24.44
N MET A 48 -36.88 -10.61 24.81
CA MET A 48 -36.15 -11.69 24.11
C MET A 48 -36.30 -12.98 24.91
N SER A 49 -37.51 -13.51 24.99
CA SER A 49 -37.75 -14.87 25.47
C SER A 49 -38.39 -15.71 24.36
N GLY A 50 -37.58 -16.45 23.66
CA GLY A 50 -38.04 -17.34 22.59
C GLY A 50 -36.89 -18.23 22.08
N THR A 51 -36.39 -19.05 22.97
CA THR A 51 -35.44 -20.12 22.67
C THR A 51 -36.14 -21.29 22.00
N SER A 52 -35.73 -21.70 20.85
CA SER A 52 -35.73 -23.14 20.49
C SER A 52 -34.43 -23.48 19.77
N GLY A 53 -33.62 -24.26 20.48
CA GLY A 53 -32.40 -24.81 19.99
C GLY A 53 -32.66 -25.76 18.82
N HIS A 54 -32.13 -25.43 17.66
CA HIS A 54 -31.98 -26.38 16.58
C HIS A 54 -30.63 -27.07 16.71
N ASP A 55 -30.74 -28.36 17.06
CA ASP A 55 -29.62 -29.31 17.09
C ASP A 55 -29.08 -29.53 15.67
N MET A 56 -27.93 -28.92 15.38
CA MET A 56 -27.23 -28.95 14.08
C MET A 56 -26.45 -30.25 13.84
N SER A 57 -26.60 -31.25 14.71
CA SER A 57 -25.81 -32.49 14.62
C SER A 57 -26.38 -33.57 13.66
N LYS A 58 -27.49 -33.31 12.95
CA LYS A 58 -28.17 -34.31 12.09
C LYS A 58 -28.40 -33.91 10.64
N MET A 59 -27.75 -32.88 10.10
CA MET A 59 -27.83 -32.65 8.65
C MET A 59 -26.80 -33.50 7.91
N ARG A 60 -27.25 -34.58 7.32
CA ARG A 60 -26.49 -35.34 6.34
C ARG A 60 -26.44 -34.57 5.02
N MET A 61 -25.21 -34.39 4.51
CA MET A 61 -24.84 -33.76 3.23
C MET A 61 -25.32 -34.56 1.98
N LYS A 62 -26.52 -35.05 1.94
CA LYS A 62 -26.94 -35.94 0.82
C LYS A 62 -28.18 -35.51 0.05
N ASP A 63 -28.84 -34.44 0.45
CA ASP A 63 -30.13 -34.06 -0.14
C ASP A 63 -30.17 -32.57 -0.57
N MET A 64 -29.11 -32.07 -1.24
CA MET A 64 -29.20 -30.84 -2.00
C MET A 64 -29.19 -31.14 -3.50
N PRO A 65 -30.18 -30.66 -4.27
CA PRO A 65 -30.16 -30.78 -5.71
C PRO A 65 -29.00 -29.97 -6.29
N MET A 66 -28.14 -30.63 -7.03
CA MET A 66 -27.09 -30.02 -7.84
C MET A 66 -27.71 -29.54 -9.15
N ASP A 67 -28.13 -28.30 -9.20
CA ASP A 67 -28.32 -27.65 -10.51
C ASP A 67 -26.98 -27.06 -10.94
N ALA A 68 -26.47 -27.62 -12.02
CA ALA A 68 -25.19 -27.27 -12.59
C ALA A 68 -25.35 -26.04 -13.50
N ASP A 69 -25.07 -24.87 -13.00
CA ASP A 69 -24.71 -23.72 -13.82
C ASP A 69 -23.23 -23.38 -13.63
N LYS A 70 -22.54 -23.53 -14.75
CA LYS A 70 -21.08 -23.57 -14.88
C LYS A 70 -20.45 -22.16 -14.99
N ASP A 71 -20.73 -21.18 -14.13
CA ASP A 71 -20.05 -19.88 -14.23
C ASP A 71 -19.68 -19.21 -12.88
N ASP A 72 -20.06 -19.81 -11.75
CA ASP A 72 -19.78 -19.21 -10.42
C ASP A 72 -18.56 -19.80 -9.68
N SER A 73 -17.85 -20.77 -10.25
CA SER A 73 -16.76 -21.45 -9.56
C SER A 73 -15.50 -20.57 -9.41
N ASP A 74 -15.26 -19.65 -10.35
CA ASP A 74 -14.08 -18.79 -10.34
C ASP A 74 -14.24 -17.63 -9.35
N ALA A 75 -15.43 -17.03 -9.28
CA ALA A 75 -15.71 -15.95 -8.32
C ALA A 75 -15.71 -16.47 -6.88
N SER A 76 -16.24 -17.67 -6.64
CA SER A 76 -16.25 -18.30 -5.31
C SER A 76 -14.83 -18.70 -4.86
N ALA A 77 -13.98 -19.17 -5.76
CA ALA A 77 -12.58 -19.49 -5.47
C ALA A 77 -11.79 -18.23 -5.13
N HIS A 78 -12.06 -17.11 -5.79
CA HIS A 78 -11.44 -15.81 -5.48
C HIS A 78 -11.86 -15.26 -4.12
N VAL A 79 -13.16 -15.37 -3.77
CA VAL A 79 -13.67 -14.95 -2.46
C VAL A 79 -13.12 -15.83 -1.34
N MET A 80 -13.04 -17.15 -1.54
CA MET A 80 -12.47 -18.07 -0.55
C MET A 80 -10.97 -17.85 -0.38
N LYS A 81 -10.22 -17.62 -1.45
CA LYS A 81 -8.80 -17.31 -1.41
C LYS A 81 -8.53 -15.94 -0.75
N SER A 82 -9.43 -14.97 -0.92
CA SER A 82 -9.34 -13.67 -0.23
C SER A 82 -9.73 -13.73 1.25
N MET A 83 -10.55 -14.69 1.65
CA MET A 83 -10.92 -14.92 3.06
C MET A 83 -9.87 -15.75 3.82
N GLU A 84 -9.09 -16.58 3.15
CA GLU A 84 -7.95 -17.29 3.75
C GLU A 84 -6.69 -16.39 3.88
N GLY A 85 -6.66 -15.28 3.19
CA GLY A 85 -5.50 -14.40 3.12
C GLY A 85 -5.59 -13.15 3.99
N HIS A 86 -5.76 -13.27 5.31
CA HIS A 86 -5.08 -12.34 6.20
C HIS A 86 -3.59 -12.71 6.13
N MET A 87 -2.96 -12.38 5.01
CA MET A 87 -1.51 -12.45 4.93
C MET A 87 -0.97 -11.48 5.96
N ASP A 88 -0.30 -12.03 6.99
CA ASP A 88 0.45 -11.23 7.94
C ASP A 88 1.61 -10.58 7.18
N MET A 89 1.35 -9.37 6.69
CA MET A 89 2.32 -8.56 5.96
C MET A 89 3.39 -7.97 6.89
N GLY A 90 3.39 -8.45 8.13
CA GLY A 90 4.26 -7.96 9.18
C GLY A 90 3.86 -6.59 9.72
N PRO A 91 4.49 -6.17 10.82
CA PRO A 91 4.10 -4.97 11.56
C PRO A 91 4.45 -3.65 10.86
N HIS A 92 5.19 -3.70 9.75
CA HIS A 92 5.63 -2.51 9.02
C HIS A 92 4.75 -2.19 7.80
N MET A 93 3.64 -2.89 7.65
CA MET A 93 2.73 -2.69 6.55
C MET A 93 1.27 -2.64 6.99
N LYS A 94 0.53 -1.71 6.42
CA LYS A 94 -0.91 -1.58 6.58
C LYS A 94 -1.56 -1.68 5.20
N MET A 95 -2.53 -2.56 5.08
CA MET A 95 -3.32 -2.78 3.87
C MET A 95 -4.73 -2.22 4.04
N THR A 96 -5.35 -1.80 2.92
CA THR A 96 -6.80 -1.59 2.88
C THR A 96 -7.52 -2.93 2.93
N ALA A 97 -8.75 -2.95 3.47
CA ALA A 97 -9.59 -4.12 3.36
C ALA A 97 -10.10 -4.31 1.91
N LEU A 98 -10.23 -5.56 1.47
CA LEU A 98 -10.97 -5.86 0.25
C LEU A 98 -12.46 -5.63 0.48
N ARG A 99 -13.13 -5.05 -0.52
CA ARG A 99 -14.58 -4.84 -0.53
C ARG A 99 -15.30 -5.97 -1.26
N PRO A 100 -16.61 -6.15 -1.04
CA PRO A 100 -17.40 -7.10 -1.80
C PRO A 100 -17.27 -6.89 -3.30
N HIS A 101 -17.27 -8.00 -4.05
CA HIS A 101 -17.15 -8.00 -5.50
C HIS A 101 -18.26 -7.17 -6.17
N ASN A 102 -17.86 -6.38 -7.18
CA ASN A 102 -18.75 -5.60 -8.02
C ASN A 102 -18.31 -5.73 -9.49
N PRO A 103 -19.18 -6.19 -10.41
CA PRO A 103 -18.83 -6.36 -11.83
C PRO A 103 -18.37 -5.07 -12.54
N ASP A 104 -18.89 -3.91 -12.15
CA ASP A 104 -18.46 -2.64 -12.72
C ASP A 104 -17.05 -2.24 -12.27
N ASP A 105 -16.67 -2.64 -11.06
CA ASP A 105 -15.32 -2.45 -10.55
C ASP A 105 -14.29 -3.27 -11.34
N ASN A 106 -14.65 -4.49 -11.75
CA ASN A 106 -13.78 -5.31 -12.61
C ASN A 106 -13.48 -4.61 -13.93
N LYS A 107 -14.48 -4.02 -14.57
CA LYS A 107 -14.28 -3.27 -15.83
C LYS A 107 -13.36 -2.07 -15.63
N ARG A 108 -13.57 -1.31 -14.54
CA ARG A 108 -12.71 -0.17 -14.21
C ARG A 108 -11.28 -0.60 -13.93
N ALA A 109 -11.08 -1.65 -13.13
CA ALA A 109 -9.76 -2.18 -12.84
C ALA A 109 -9.07 -2.70 -14.11
N GLN A 110 -9.79 -3.43 -14.98
CA GLN A 110 -9.26 -3.89 -16.25
C GLN A 110 -8.85 -2.74 -17.16
N GLN A 111 -9.64 -1.65 -17.22
CA GLN A 111 -9.28 -0.46 -17.97
C GLN A 111 -7.98 0.16 -17.44
N VAL A 112 -7.85 0.32 -16.13
CA VAL A 112 -6.61 0.83 -15.50
C VAL A 112 -5.42 -0.05 -15.84
N ALA A 113 -5.56 -1.38 -15.75
CA ALA A 113 -4.48 -2.32 -16.08
C ALA A 113 -4.07 -2.22 -17.57
N GLU A 114 -5.03 -2.08 -18.48
CA GLU A 114 -4.75 -1.94 -19.91
C GLU A 114 -4.07 -0.60 -20.25
N GLU A 115 -4.51 0.50 -19.64
CA GLU A 115 -3.87 1.81 -19.78
C GLU A 115 -2.45 1.78 -19.21
N ALA A 116 -2.26 1.16 -18.02
CA ALA A 116 -0.95 0.94 -17.42
C ALA A 116 -0.02 0.13 -18.33
N ARG A 117 -0.56 -0.95 -18.94
CA ARG A 117 0.20 -1.80 -19.88
C ARG A 117 0.69 -1.00 -21.07
N LYS A 118 -0.22 -0.29 -21.76
CA LYS A 118 0.10 0.55 -22.93
C LYS A 118 1.13 1.62 -22.61
N ALA A 119 0.95 2.33 -21.49
CA ALA A 119 1.84 3.40 -21.08
C ALA A 119 3.24 2.91 -20.72
N SER A 120 3.36 1.67 -20.22
CA SER A 120 4.64 1.11 -19.78
C SER A 120 5.35 0.23 -20.81
N GLU A 121 4.72 -0.18 -21.91
CA GLU A 121 5.34 -0.99 -22.97
C GLU A 121 6.67 -0.41 -23.47
N LYS A 122 6.76 0.89 -23.66
CA LYS A 122 7.99 1.57 -24.12
C LYS A 122 9.14 1.46 -23.12
N TYR A 123 8.86 1.10 -21.88
CA TYR A 123 9.84 0.97 -20.81
C TYR A 123 10.33 -0.45 -20.58
N MET A 124 10.06 -1.39 -21.52
CA MET A 124 10.72 -2.69 -21.54
C MET A 124 12.25 -2.56 -21.63
N ASP A 125 12.76 -1.52 -22.30
CA ASP A 125 14.11 -1.03 -22.11
C ASP A 125 14.13 0.03 -20.99
N TYR A 126 14.70 -0.31 -19.84
CA TYR A 126 14.79 0.58 -18.69
C TYR A 126 15.53 1.89 -18.98
N ARG A 127 16.39 1.93 -20.01
CA ARG A 127 17.11 3.14 -20.40
C ARG A 127 16.16 4.21 -20.92
N THR A 128 15.08 3.78 -21.58
CA THR A 128 13.98 4.67 -21.98
C THR A 128 13.32 5.30 -20.76
N ALA A 129 13.09 4.52 -19.69
CA ALA A 129 12.55 5.06 -18.46
C ALA A 129 13.46 6.13 -17.83
N LEU A 130 14.77 5.87 -17.80
CA LEU A 130 15.74 6.85 -17.29
C LEU A 130 15.77 8.12 -18.15
N ALA A 131 15.69 8.00 -19.47
CA ALA A 131 15.63 9.12 -20.40
C ALA A 131 14.34 9.95 -20.21
N ASP A 132 13.21 9.31 -19.89
CA ASP A 132 11.91 9.97 -19.61
C ASP A 132 11.80 10.50 -18.17
N GLY A 133 12.92 10.54 -17.41
CA GLY A 133 12.99 11.20 -16.10
C GLY A 133 12.67 10.30 -14.92
N TYR A 134 12.49 9.01 -15.10
CA TYR A 134 12.44 8.07 -13.98
C TYR A 134 13.82 7.93 -13.35
N LYS A 135 13.86 7.74 -12.04
CA LYS A 135 15.10 7.57 -11.26
C LYS A 135 14.99 6.33 -10.39
N ILE A 136 16.06 5.56 -10.32
CA ILE A 136 16.11 4.38 -9.45
C ILE A 136 16.05 4.82 -8.00
N PHE A 137 15.04 4.35 -7.27
CA PHE A 137 14.91 4.58 -5.85
C PHE A 137 15.89 3.67 -5.09
N LEU A 138 16.72 4.26 -4.23
CA LEU A 138 17.77 3.58 -3.46
C LEU A 138 18.67 2.67 -4.33
N PRO A 139 19.37 3.21 -5.36
CA PRO A 139 20.10 2.41 -6.36
C PRO A 139 21.22 1.56 -5.76
N ASN A 140 21.78 1.97 -4.61
CA ASN A 140 22.89 1.30 -3.93
C ASN A 140 22.42 0.27 -2.88
N VAL A 141 21.11 0.07 -2.74
CA VAL A 141 20.51 -0.92 -1.84
C VAL A 141 20.07 -2.11 -2.69
N PRO A 142 20.58 -3.34 -2.43
CA PRO A 142 20.06 -4.52 -3.09
C PRO A 142 18.57 -4.70 -2.81
N GLN A 143 17.77 -4.82 -3.86
CA GLN A 143 16.33 -4.98 -3.81
C GLN A 143 15.93 -6.12 -4.75
N LYS A 144 14.95 -6.92 -4.38
CA LYS A 144 14.36 -7.92 -5.29
C LYS A 144 13.59 -7.22 -6.41
N MET A 145 12.85 -6.17 -6.05
CA MET A 145 12.10 -5.33 -6.97
C MET A 145 12.57 -3.88 -6.84
N TYR A 146 13.10 -3.34 -7.92
CA TYR A 146 13.57 -1.97 -8.00
C TYR A 146 12.46 -1.04 -8.49
N HIS A 147 12.27 0.06 -7.78
CA HIS A 147 11.33 1.11 -8.16
C HIS A 147 12.06 2.19 -8.95
N PHE A 148 11.70 2.38 -10.21
CA PHE A 148 12.15 3.53 -10.99
C PHE A 148 11.04 4.57 -10.88
N THR A 149 11.27 5.64 -10.14
CA THR A 149 10.25 6.62 -9.73
C THR A 149 10.35 7.90 -10.55
N ASN A 150 9.21 8.35 -11.09
CA ASN A 150 9.05 9.66 -11.70
C ASN A 150 8.40 10.61 -10.69
N TYR A 151 9.17 11.56 -10.19
CA TYR A 151 8.72 12.50 -9.17
C TYR A 151 7.70 13.51 -9.68
N GLY A 152 7.70 13.82 -10.98
CA GLY A 152 6.65 14.63 -11.60
C GLY A 152 5.30 13.93 -11.57
N TYR A 153 5.27 12.64 -11.91
CA TYR A 153 4.06 11.82 -11.84
C TYR A 153 3.62 11.56 -10.39
N ALA A 154 4.56 11.43 -9.46
CA ALA A 154 4.24 11.37 -8.03
C ALA A 154 3.58 12.66 -7.52
N MET A 155 4.01 13.81 -8.01
CA MET A 155 3.38 15.10 -7.70
C MET A 155 1.99 15.21 -8.35
N GLU A 156 1.82 14.83 -9.61
CA GLU A 156 0.52 14.78 -10.29
C GLU A 156 -0.46 13.89 -9.54
N ALA A 157 0.00 12.71 -9.09
CA ALA A 157 -0.80 11.75 -8.34
C ALA A 157 -1.34 12.29 -7.00
N ALA A 158 -0.76 13.35 -6.45
CA ALA A 158 -1.31 14.02 -5.27
C ALA A 158 -2.64 14.72 -5.53
N PHE A 159 -2.93 15.06 -6.80
CA PHE A 159 -4.11 15.84 -7.21
C PHE A 159 -5.03 15.06 -8.15
N LYS A 160 -4.45 14.28 -9.06
CA LYS A 160 -5.18 13.57 -10.11
C LYS A 160 -4.64 12.14 -10.27
N PHE A 161 -5.53 11.18 -10.42
CA PHE A 161 -5.16 9.84 -10.84
C PHE A 161 -5.11 9.78 -12.38
N ASN A 162 -3.98 9.31 -12.90
CA ASN A 162 -3.78 9.09 -14.32
C ASN A 162 -3.09 7.73 -14.53
N PRO A 163 -3.81 6.71 -15.04
CA PRO A 163 -3.22 5.39 -15.30
C PRO A 163 -2.09 5.38 -16.32
N GLU A 164 -2.00 6.38 -17.20
CA GLU A 164 -0.90 6.51 -18.17
C GLU A 164 0.39 7.05 -17.55
N HIS A 165 0.30 7.59 -16.31
CA HIS A 165 1.43 8.16 -15.58
C HIS A 165 1.74 7.37 -14.30
N PRO A 166 2.21 6.13 -14.38
CA PRO A 166 2.59 5.38 -13.20
C PRO A 166 3.69 6.12 -12.43
N THR A 167 3.50 6.23 -11.12
CA THR A 167 4.45 6.89 -10.23
C THR A 167 5.80 6.21 -10.23
N SER A 168 5.80 4.88 -10.32
CA SER A 168 7.01 4.08 -10.49
C SER A 168 6.80 2.94 -11.47
N LEU A 169 7.88 2.57 -12.13
CA LEU A 169 8.02 1.33 -12.88
C LEU A 169 8.73 0.32 -12.00
N LEU A 170 8.28 -0.92 -12.03
CA LEU A 170 8.78 -2.01 -11.18
C LEU A 170 9.65 -2.93 -12.02
N TYR A 171 10.90 -3.09 -11.61
CA TYR A 171 11.87 -3.90 -12.32
C TYR A 171 12.50 -4.97 -11.44
N GLU A 172 12.68 -6.15 -12.00
CA GLU A 172 13.61 -7.16 -11.49
C GLU A 172 15.01 -6.93 -12.10
N LYS A 173 16.04 -7.05 -11.27
CA LYS A 173 17.43 -6.93 -11.74
C LYS A 173 17.99 -8.27 -12.16
N HIS A 174 18.50 -8.35 -13.39
CA HIS A 174 19.16 -9.52 -13.97
C HIS A 174 20.59 -9.16 -14.37
N GLY A 175 21.57 -9.44 -13.52
CA GLY A 175 22.96 -8.99 -13.75
C GLY A 175 23.04 -7.46 -13.75
N ASP A 176 23.46 -6.89 -14.90
CA ASP A 176 23.53 -5.44 -15.09
C ASP A 176 22.30 -4.85 -15.79
N ASP A 177 21.31 -5.68 -16.08
CA ASP A 177 20.09 -5.28 -16.78
C ASP A 177 18.86 -5.32 -15.87
N TYR A 178 17.74 -4.74 -16.32
CA TYR A 178 16.48 -4.63 -15.59
C TYR A 178 15.32 -5.05 -16.48
N LYS A 179 14.51 -6.00 -15.99
CA LYS A 179 13.29 -6.48 -16.65
C LYS A 179 12.08 -5.83 -16.02
N LEU A 180 11.28 -5.12 -16.82
CA LEU A 180 10.01 -4.56 -16.38
C LEU A 180 9.04 -5.68 -16.02
N ILE A 181 8.49 -5.63 -14.81
CA ILE A 181 7.49 -6.59 -14.30
C ILE A 181 6.15 -5.95 -13.98
N GLY A 182 6.12 -4.65 -13.70
CA GLY A 182 4.90 -3.97 -13.31
C GLY A 182 5.05 -2.47 -13.18
N VAL A 183 4.01 -1.85 -12.64
CA VAL A 183 3.97 -0.42 -12.31
C VAL A 183 3.41 -0.20 -10.91
N MET A 184 3.64 0.97 -10.34
CA MET A 184 3.09 1.38 -9.05
C MET A 184 2.41 2.75 -9.19
N TYR A 185 1.26 2.87 -8.57
CA TYR A 185 0.58 4.15 -8.38
C TYR A 185 0.62 4.56 -6.92
N THR A 186 0.58 5.86 -6.67
CA THR A 186 0.53 6.42 -5.32
C THR A 186 -0.70 7.29 -5.12
N ALA A 187 -1.10 7.44 -3.85
CA ALA A 187 -2.14 8.37 -3.42
C ALA A 187 -1.74 9.02 -2.09
N PRO A 188 -2.18 10.28 -1.82
CA PRO A 188 -1.83 10.98 -0.59
C PRO A 188 -2.17 10.19 0.67
N LYS A 189 -1.30 10.24 1.70
CA LYS A 189 -1.53 9.59 3.02
C LYS A 189 -2.89 9.92 3.64
N ARG A 190 -3.40 11.14 3.40
CA ARG A 190 -4.68 11.61 3.95
C ARG A 190 -5.91 11.00 3.28
N PHE A 191 -5.74 10.24 2.20
CA PHE A 191 -6.88 9.66 1.50
C PHE A 191 -7.55 8.59 2.34
N THR A 192 -8.88 8.62 2.33
CA THR A 192 -9.72 7.57 2.87
C THR A 192 -9.78 6.39 1.91
N GLU A 193 -10.23 5.24 2.38
CA GLU A 193 -10.42 4.07 1.53
C GLU A 193 -11.41 4.33 0.39
N ASP A 194 -12.44 5.18 0.59
CA ASP A 194 -13.35 5.57 -0.49
C ASP A 194 -12.64 6.35 -1.59
N GLN A 195 -11.78 7.29 -1.21
CA GLN A 195 -10.97 8.04 -2.18
C GLN A 195 -9.93 7.16 -2.92
N LEU A 196 -9.42 6.12 -2.26
CA LEU A 196 -8.57 5.11 -2.90
C LEU A 196 -9.37 4.24 -3.87
N ALA A 197 -10.58 3.82 -3.47
CA ALA A 197 -11.50 3.05 -4.31
C ALA A 197 -11.95 3.81 -5.57
N GLU A 198 -12.04 5.15 -5.51
CA GLU A 198 -12.31 6.00 -6.69
C GLU A 198 -11.19 5.91 -7.74
N ARG A 199 -9.95 5.67 -7.31
CA ARG A 199 -8.80 5.50 -8.22
C ARG A 199 -8.73 4.08 -8.77
N ILE A 200 -8.64 3.10 -7.88
CA ILE A 200 -8.62 1.68 -8.20
C ILE A 200 -9.53 0.98 -7.21
N PRO A 201 -10.55 0.22 -7.68
CA PRO A 201 -11.55 -0.38 -6.82
C PRO A 201 -10.98 -1.32 -5.77
N LEU A 202 -11.39 -1.16 -4.52
CA LEU A 202 -10.96 -2.02 -3.40
C LEU A 202 -11.62 -3.41 -3.42
N SER A 203 -12.56 -3.67 -4.31
CA SER A 203 -13.07 -5.01 -4.58
C SER A 203 -12.13 -5.85 -5.45
N VAL A 204 -11.08 -5.23 -6.02
CA VAL A 204 -10.13 -5.86 -6.95
C VAL A 204 -8.69 -5.74 -6.44
N ALA A 205 -8.30 -4.60 -5.89
CA ALA A 205 -6.93 -4.32 -5.49
C ALA A 205 -6.85 -3.78 -4.06
N GLN A 206 -5.76 -4.04 -3.39
CA GLN A 206 -5.47 -3.49 -2.07
C GLN A 206 -4.36 -2.45 -2.15
N TRP A 207 -4.61 -1.29 -1.55
CA TRP A 207 -3.57 -0.29 -1.32
C TRP A 207 -2.84 -0.60 -0.02
N HIS A 208 -1.57 -0.24 0.03
CA HIS A 208 -0.75 -0.41 1.23
C HIS A 208 0.00 0.87 1.60
N GLU A 209 0.33 0.99 2.87
CA GLU A 209 1.22 1.99 3.44
C GLU A 209 2.32 1.29 4.24
N HIS A 210 3.52 1.86 4.20
CA HIS A 210 4.57 1.47 5.13
C HIS A 210 4.41 2.24 6.45
N VAL A 211 4.32 1.49 7.54
CA VAL A 211 4.04 2.00 8.88
C VAL A 211 5.13 1.58 9.88
N ASN A 212 5.09 2.16 11.06
CA ASN A 212 5.95 1.80 12.20
C ASN A 212 7.46 1.81 11.87
N PHE A 213 7.90 2.78 11.10
CA PHE A 213 9.30 2.89 10.72
C PHE A 213 10.11 3.56 11.82
N CYS A 214 11.15 2.86 12.31
CA CYS A 214 12.13 3.44 13.20
C CYS A 214 13.44 3.72 12.43
N ALA A 215 13.81 4.98 12.31
CA ALA A 215 15.11 5.35 11.75
C ALA A 215 16.20 5.20 12.81
N PRO A 216 17.40 4.70 12.45
CA PRO A 216 18.51 4.58 13.40
C PRO A 216 19.00 5.95 13.90
N PRO A 217 19.71 6.00 15.05
CA PRO A 217 20.23 7.21 15.64
C PRO A 217 21.05 8.05 14.65
N ALA A 218 21.00 9.37 14.81
CA ALA A 218 21.87 10.28 14.06
C ALA A 218 23.33 10.11 14.53
N GLY A 219 24.29 10.17 13.62
CA GLY A 219 25.73 10.14 13.97
C GLY A 219 26.46 8.85 13.71
N GLU A 220 25.79 7.75 13.44
CA GLU A 220 26.42 6.51 13.02
C GLU A 220 26.90 6.53 11.57
N GLY A 221 27.91 5.70 11.26
CA GLY A 221 28.43 5.55 9.91
C GLY A 221 27.38 5.01 8.94
N LYS A 222 27.51 5.32 7.63
CA LYS A 222 26.57 4.85 6.60
C LYS A 222 26.49 3.30 6.56
N GLU A 223 27.59 2.62 6.78
CA GLU A 223 27.66 1.16 6.72
C GLU A 223 26.99 0.52 7.96
N ASP A 224 27.17 1.12 9.13
CA ASP A 224 26.54 0.62 10.35
C ASP A 224 25.03 0.77 10.29
N LYS A 225 24.53 1.94 9.86
CA LYS A 225 23.10 2.17 9.58
C LYS A 225 22.52 1.19 8.56
N ARG A 226 23.30 0.86 7.52
CA ARG A 226 22.87 -0.11 6.53
C ARG A 226 22.71 -1.51 7.14
N LYS A 227 23.64 -1.95 7.98
CA LYS A 227 23.55 -3.24 8.67
C LYS A 227 22.36 -3.29 9.61
N GLU A 228 22.11 -2.21 10.32
CA GLU A 228 21.01 -2.09 11.28
C GLU A 228 19.63 -2.05 10.62
N MET A 229 19.54 -1.60 9.37
CA MET A 229 18.29 -1.50 8.60
C MET A 229 18.04 -2.65 7.64
N LEU A 230 19.10 -3.31 7.14
CA LEU A 230 19.01 -4.26 6.02
C LEU A 230 19.66 -5.62 6.35
N GLY A 231 20.31 -5.74 7.49
CA GLY A 231 20.94 -7.00 7.93
C GLY A 231 19.91 -8.07 8.32
N PRO A 232 20.34 -9.32 8.47
CA PRO A 232 19.46 -10.45 8.83
C PRO A 232 18.80 -10.29 10.21
N HIS A 233 19.34 -9.43 11.06
CA HIS A 233 18.83 -9.09 12.39
C HIS A 233 18.63 -7.59 12.52
N ALA A 234 18.05 -6.97 11.50
CA ALA A 234 17.78 -5.54 11.51
C ALA A 234 16.93 -5.15 12.74
N GLN A 235 17.32 -4.09 13.43
CA GLN A 235 16.52 -3.49 14.49
C GLN A 235 15.67 -2.32 13.96
N PHE A 236 16.21 -1.56 13.01
CA PHE A 236 15.61 -0.38 12.42
C PHE A 236 15.12 -0.64 11.00
N GLY A 237 14.35 0.30 10.46
CA GLY A 237 13.86 0.26 9.08
C GLY A 237 12.62 -0.62 8.87
N LEU A 238 12.30 -0.89 7.62
CA LEU A 238 11.11 -1.67 7.24
C LEU A 238 11.21 -3.18 7.50
N ARG A 239 12.40 -3.66 7.82
CA ARG A 239 12.66 -5.06 8.22
C ARG A 239 13.09 -5.16 9.68
N GLY A 240 13.04 -4.05 10.39
CA GLY A 240 13.50 -3.95 11.78
C GLY A 240 12.54 -4.64 12.74
N SER A 241 13.09 -5.09 13.87
CA SER A 241 12.29 -5.64 14.96
C SER A 241 11.58 -4.57 15.81
N ILE A 242 11.99 -3.30 15.67
CA ILE A 242 11.41 -2.17 16.39
C ILE A 242 10.17 -1.67 15.65
N THR A 243 9.00 -1.85 16.26
CA THR A 243 7.69 -1.57 15.64
C THR A 243 6.84 -0.56 16.40
N THR A 244 7.32 -0.10 17.57
CA THR A 244 6.59 0.88 18.38
C THR A 244 7.42 2.13 18.63
N LYS A 245 6.75 3.22 18.94
CA LYS A 245 7.42 4.49 19.25
C LYS A 245 8.30 4.36 20.52
N GLU A 246 7.79 3.69 21.54
CA GLU A 246 8.48 3.52 22.82
C GLU A 246 9.79 2.73 22.68
N ALA A 247 9.74 1.65 21.89
CA ALA A 247 10.93 0.85 21.60
C ALA A 247 11.95 1.63 20.74
N CYS A 248 11.45 2.43 19.78
CA CYS A 248 12.29 3.27 18.94
C CYS A 248 13.00 4.37 19.75
N ASP A 249 12.26 5.04 20.62
CA ASP A 249 12.82 6.07 21.51
C ASP A 249 13.88 5.47 22.47
N ALA A 250 13.58 4.28 23.02
CA ALA A 250 14.52 3.56 23.90
C ALA A 250 15.81 3.16 23.18
N ALA A 251 15.74 2.87 21.88
CA ALA A 251 16.89 2.59 21.03
C ALA A 251 17.60 3.86 20.50
N GLY A 252 17.15 5.06 20.90
CA GLY A 252 17.72 6.34 20.44
C GLY A 252 17.36 6.70 18.98
N GLY A 253 16.42 5.97 18.37
CA GLY A 253 15.99 6.17 17.00
C GLY A 253 14.96 7.29 16.84
N THR A 254 14.50 7.50 15.61
CA THR A 254 13.42 8.42 15.28
C THR A 254 12.23 7.64 14.70
N PHE A 255 11.10 7.67 15.40
CA PHE A 255 9.91 6.93 14.99
C PHE A 255 9.04 7.71 14.00
N HIS A 256 8.66 7.04 12.92
CA HIS A 256 7.73 7.56 11.91
C HIS A 256 6.53 6.59 11.83
N PRO A 257 5.34 7.01 12.27
CA PRO A 257 4.15 6.14 12.23
C PRO A 257 3.76 5.73 10.82
N VAL A 258 3.98 6.59 9.84
CA VAL A 258 3.79 6.32 8.41
C VAL A 258 4.91 6.97 7.62
N ILE A 259 5.58 6.20 6.76
CA ILE A 259 6.47 6.73 5.73
C ILE A 259 5.80 6.54 4.37
N PHE A 260 6.20 7.30 3.37
CA PHE A 260 5.62 7.28 2.02
C PHE A 260 4.09 7.55 1.97
N ASN A 261 3.54 7.52 0.80
CA ASN A 261 2.13 7.65 0.48
C ASN A 261 1.49 6.26 0.37
N TRP A 262 0.16 6.18 0.26
CA TRP A 262 -0.52 4.97 -0.20
C TRP A 262 0.05 4.51 -1.53
N MET A 263 0.23 3.21 -1.67
CA MET A 263 0.80 2.56 -2.86
C MET A 263 -0.06 1.38 -3.28
N VAL A 264 -0.11 1.14 -4.59
CA VAL A 264 -0.68 -0.08 -5.17
C VAL A 264 0.18 -0.52 -6.33
N HIS A 265 0.53 -1.80 -6.37
CA HIS A 265 1.27 -2.40 -7.46
C HIS A 265 0.30 -3.01 -8.47
N VAL A 266 0.65 -2.91 -9.75
CA VAL A 266 -0.11 -3.48 -10.86
C VAL A 266 0.86 -4.21 -11.77
N TYR A 267 0.57 -5.46 -12.11
CA TYR A 267 1.38 -6.29 -12.98
C TYR A 267 0.67 -6.50 -14.33
N PRO A 268 0.61 -5.45 -15.18
CA PRO A 268 -0.30 -5.39 -16.31
C PRO A 268 0.10 -6.31 -17.48
N PHE A 269 1.23 -7.00 -17.36
CA PHE A 269 1.71 -7.99 -18.32
C PHE A 269 1.29 -9.42 -17.96
N GLU A 270 0.68 -9.61 -16.80
CA GLU A 270 0.09 -10.89 -16.38
C GLU A 270 -1.24 -11.15 -17.10
N LYS A 271 -1.64 -12.42 -17.17
CA LYS A 271 -2.79 -12.84 -17.98
C LYS A 271 -4.10 -12.88 -17.21
N ASP A 272 -4.05 -13.20 -15.94
CA ASP A 272 -5.23 -13.31 -15.09
C ASP A 272 -5.33 -12.16 -14.10
N GLN A 273 -6.57 -11.80 -13.74
CA GLN A 273 -6.83 -10.65 -12.87
C GLN A 273 -6.19 -10.81 -11.48
N GLY A 274 -6.17 -12.01 -10.92
CA GLY A 274 -5.55 -12.26 -9.62
C GLY A 274 -4.05 -11.95 -9.64
N SER A 275 -3.36 -12.32 -10.71
CA SER A 275 -1.94 -12.04 -10.89
C SER A 275 -1.67 -10.56 -11.20
N ILE A 276 -2.56 -9.88 -11.96
CA ILE A 276 -2.43 -8.44 -12.26
C ILE A 276 -2.46 -7.61 -10.97
N TRP A 277 -3.29 -7.99 -10.00
CA TRP A 277 -3.49 -7.27 -8.75
C TRP A 277 -2.90 -7.99 -7.53
N SER A 278 -1.97 -8.91 -7.75
CA SER A 278 -1.40 -9.75 -6.69
C SER A 278 -0.71 -8.92 -5.61
N VAL A 279 -1.16 -9.12 -4.38
CA VAL A 279 -0.55 -8.53 -3.19
C VAL A 279 0.73 -9.26 -2.80
N GLU A 280 0.82 -10.57 -3.04
CA GLU A 280 1.98 -11.40 -2.71
C GLU A 280 3.28 -10.90 -3.37
N ARG A 281 3.18 -10.39 -4.59
CA ARG A 281 4.31 -9.78 -5.30
C ARG A 281 4.66 -8.37 -4.83
N GLN A 282 3.78 -7.71 -4.08
CA GLN A 282 4.02 -6.35 -3.59
C GLN A 282 5.12 -6.32 -2.53
N HIS A 283 5.38 -7.44 -1.93
CA HIS A 283 6.39 -7.60 -0.90
C HIS A 283 7.47 -8.53 -1.45
N GLY A 284 8.41 -8.01 -2.16
CA GLY A 284 9.57 -8.79 -2.58
C GLY A 284 10.16 -9.56 -1.40
N ASP A 285 9.49 -10.65 -1.11
CA ASP A 285 9.75 -11.73 -0.15
C ASP A 285 10.87 -11.60 0.85
N THR A 286 10.45 -11.80 2.03
CA THR A 286 11.20 -12.22 3.20
C THR A 286 11.60 -13.71 3.08
N ASP A 287 12.44 -14.10 2.14
CA ASP A 287 13.17 -15.36 2.18
C ASP A 287 14.66 -15.12 2.07
#